data_2f0a618c3c2ddd72c4beb9a7a48c0adb
#
_entry.id   2f0a618c3c2ddd72c4beb9a7a48c0adb
#
_cell.length_a   1.000
_cell.length_b   1.000
_cell.length_c   1.000
_cell.angle_alpha   90.00
_cell.angle_beta   90.00
_cell.angle_gamma   90.00
#
_symmetry.space_group_name_H-M   'P 1'
#
loop_
_entity.id
_entity.type
_entity.pdbx_description
1 polymer ?
#
loop_
_entity_poly.entity_id
_entity_poly.type
_entity_poly.pdbx_seq_one_letter_code
_entity_poly.pdbx_strand_id
1 'polypeptide(L)'
;MGSDLETAVGRLRLRNPTILAAGVLGLTGPSLLRVWNAGAGAVVSKSVSREPSEGYPAPTVVQTPSGLLNAMGLPNPGVEDILGELREAKKGGATVIASVFGGDGEEFAFVAREVEKAKVDAVELNLSCPHSEALSIIGHDPALVGGVVERTKEGVKIPV
;
A
#
# COMPACT_ATOMS: atom_id res chain seq x y z
N MET A 1 1.77 30.13 6.80
CA MET A 1 1.10 29.64 8.03
C MET A 1 0.90 28.15 7.82
N GLY A 2 1.52 27.31 8.66
CA GLY A 2 1.21 25.87 8.67
C GLY A 2 -0.26 25.69 9.00
N SER A 3 -0.91 24.68 8.43
CA SER A 3 -2.30 24.38 8.81
C SER A 3 -2.28 23.78 10.21
N ASP A 4 -3.26 24.13 11.07
CA ASP A 4 -3.43 23.53 12.40
C ASP A 4 -3.65 22.00 12.36
N LEU A 5 -3.69 21.41 11.18
CA LEU A 5 -3.93 19.99 10.92
C LEU A 5 -2.65 19.22 10.56
N GLU A 6 -1.48 19.88 10.51
CA GLU A 6 -0.23 19.15 10.26
C GLU A 6 0.01 18.07 11.31
N THR A 7 0.42 16.89 10.85
CA THR A 7 0.67 15.74 11.74
C THR A 7 1.86 14.94 11.23
N ALA A 8 2.26 13.91 11.99
CA ALA A 8 3.34 13.02 11.59
C ALA A 8 3.03 11.58 11.95
N VAL A 9 3.45 10.66 11.09
CA VAL A 9 3.48 9.23 11.34
C VAL A 9 4.95 8.81 11.33
N GLY A 10 5.52 8.59 12.51
CA GLY A 10 6.96 8.41 12.67
C GLY A 10 7.74 9.62 12.11
N ARG A 11 8.54 9.39 11.07
CA ARG A 11 9.30 10.45 10.39
C ARG A 11 8.55 11.09 9.20
N LEU A 12 7.42 10.53 8.81
CA LEU A 12 6.63 11.02 7.70
C LEU A 12 5.77 12.20 8.13
N ARG A 13 6.01 13.38 7.53
CA ARG A 13 5.21 14.60 7.77
C ARG A 13 4.04 14.67 6.80
N LEU A 14 2.86 14.95 7.34
CA LEU A 14 1.60 15.05 6.59
C LEU A 14 0.99 16.43 6.78
N ARG A 15 0.46 17.02 5.70
CA ARG A 15 -0.23 18.32 5.77
C ARG A 15 -1.54 18.29 6.56
N ASN A 16 -2.11 17.10 6.76
CA ASN A 16 -3.26 16.82 7.62
C ASN A 16 -3.35 15.31 7.88
N PRO A 17 -4.18 14.82 8.83
CA PRO A 17 -4.22 13.41 9.22
C PRO A 17 -5.04 12.52 8.28
N THR A 18 -5.58 13.02 7.17
CA THR A 18 -6.37 12.18 6.25
C THR A 18 -5.48 11.44 5.28
N ILE A 19 -5.69 10.13 5.17
CA ILE A 19 -4.91 9.26 4.28
C ILE A 19 -5.89 8.43 3.45
N LEU A 20 -5.70 8.42 2.12
CA LEU A 20 -6.37 7.42 1.28
C LEU A 20 -5.82 6.04 1.64
N ALA A 21 -6.67 5.14 2.10
CA ALA A 21 -6.28 3.77 2.38
C ALA A 21 -5.96 2.97 1.10
N ALA A 22 -5.14 1.93 1.24
CA ALA A 22 -4.86 0.99 0.16
C ALA A 22 -6.15 0.40 -0.43
N GLY A 23 -6.24 0.35 -1.75
CA GLY A 23 -7.43 -0.17 -2.43
C GLY A 23 -7.50 0.21 -3.90
N VAL A 24 -8.70 0.09 -4.49
CA VAL A 24 -8.94 0.26 -5.92
C VAL A 24 -8.61 1.67 -6.44
N LEU A 25 -8.71 2.70 -5.60
CA LEU A 25 -8.35 4.06 -5.98
C LEU A 25 -6.82 4.29 -6.03
N GLY A 26 -6.04 3.36 -5.51
CA GLY A 26 -4.57 3.41 -5.49
C GLY A 26 -3.88 2.72 -6.67
N LEU A 27 -4.62 2.33 -7.72
CA LEU A 27 -4.08 1.59 -8.86
C LEU A 27 -3.27 2.45 -9.82
N THR A 28 -3.67 3.72 -10.03
CA THR A 28 -3.03 4.58 -11.04
C THR A 28 -2.56 5.91 -10.46
N GLY A 29 -1.50 6.46 -11.03
CA GLY A 29 -0.96 7.78 -10.67
C GLY A 29 -2.02 8.90 -10.75
N PRO A 30 -2.79 9.01 -11.86
CA PRO A 30 -3.88 9.97 -11.94
C PRO A 30 -4.95 9.82 -10.86
N SER A 31 -5.29 8.59 -10.48
CA SER A 31 -6.26 8.35 -9.39
C SER A 31 -5.70 8.81 -8.04
N LEU A 32 -4.46 8.47 -7.73
CA LEU A 32 -3.76 8.94 -6.53
C LEU A 32 -3.69 10.47 -6.49
N LEU A 33 -3.32 11.11 -7.60
CA LEU A 33 -3.25 12.56 -7.71
C LEU A 33 -4.62 13.24 -7.56
N ARG A 34 -5.68 12.64 -8.06
CA ARG A 34 -7.04 13.16 -7.86
C ARG A 34 -7.39 13.26 -6.38
N VAL A 35 -7.10 12.21 -5.59
CA VAL A 35 -7.36 12.22 -4.15
C VAL A 35 -6.41 13.17 -3.42
N TRP A 36 -5.14 13.20 -3.80
CA TRP A 36 -4.17 14.15 -3.27
C TRP A 36 -4.62 15.60 -3.48
N ASN A 37 -5.03 15.94 -4.70
CA ASN A 37 -5.50 17.29 -5.05
C ASN A 37 -6.83 17.66 -4.39
N ALA A 38 -7.64 16.67 -4.01
CA ALA A 38 -8.85 16.86 -3.19
C ALA A 38 -8.54 17.16 -1.71
N GLY A 39 -7.25 17.13 -1.31
CA GLY A 39 -6.82 17.59 0.01
C GLY A 39 -6.29 16.50 0.94
N ALA A 40 -6.17 15.24 0.52
CA ALA A 40 -5.62 14.18 1.37
C ALA A 40 -4.19 14.51 1.84
N GLY A 41 -3.86 14.19 3.09
CA GLY A 41 -2.53 14.37 3.66
C GLY A 41 -1.49 13.38 3.12
N ALA A 42 -1.94 12.19 2.73
CA ALA A 42 -1.18 11.20 1.98
C ALA A 42 -2.11 10.29 1.16
N VAL A 43 -1.53 9.53 0.25
CA VAL A 43 -2.24 8.52 -0.54
C VAL A 43 -1.49 7.19 -0.49
N VAL A 44 -2.22 6.10 -0.23
CA VAL A 44 -1.66 4.75 -0.24
C VAL A 44 -2.01 4.08 -1.56
N SER A 45 -1.01 3.45 -2.19
CA SER A 45 -1.23 2.69 -3.42
C SER A 45 -2.03 1.41 -3.19
N LYS A 46 -2.53 0.82 -4.27
CA LYS A 46 -2.97 -0.58 -4.24
C LYS A 46 -1.82 -1.46 -3.74
N SER A 47 -2.13 -2.42 -2.85
CA SER A 47 -1.13 -3.39 -2.40
C SER A 47 -0.63 -4.21 -3.57
N VAL A 48 0.68 -4.30 -3.74
CA VAL A 48 1.34 -5.03 -4.82
C VAL A 48 2.27 -6.11 -4.29
N SER A 49 2.35 -7.20 -5.04
CA SER A 49 3.29 -8.30 -4.86
C SER A 49 4.40 -8.25 -5.90
N ARG A 50 5.34 -9.17 -5.79
CA ARG A 50 6.41 -9.33 -6.76
C ARG A 50 5.84 -9.57 -8.16
N GLU A 51 4.98 -10.56 -8.30
CA GLU A 51 4.33 -10.92 -9.55
C GLU A 51 2.90 -10.34 -9.61
N PRO A 52 2.33 -10.14 -10.79
CA PRO A 52 0.93 -9.75 -10.94
C PRO A 52 -0.02 -10.85 -10.47
N SER A 53 -1.22 -10.43 -10.04
CA SER A 53 -2.30 -11.34 -9.67
C SER A 53 -3.63 -10.85 -10.22
N GLU A 54 -4.41 -11.74 -10.82
CA GLU A 54 -5.75 -11.43 -11.33
C GLU A 54 -6.80 -11.32 -10.20
N GLY A 55 -6.51 -11.93 -9.05
CA GLY A 55 -7.47 -12.06 -7.96
C GLY A 55 -8.54 -13.11 -8.23
N TYR A 56 -9.70 -12.98 -7.58
CA TYR A 56 -10.81 -13.92 -7.75
C TYR A 56 -11.66 -13.58 -8.98
N PRO A 57 -12.31 -14.60 -9.60
CA PRO A 57 -13.25 -14.36 -10.69
C PRO A 57 -14.47 -13.54 -10.21
N ALA A 58 -15.00 -12.71 -11.12
CA ALA A 58 -16.21 -11.93 -10.84
C ALA A 58 -17.46 -12.83 -10.63
N PRO A 59 -18.43 -12.41 -9.80
CA PRO A 59 -18.52 -11.12 -9.10
C PRO A 59 -17.67 -11.08 -7.81
N THR A 60 -16.80 -10.09 -7.67
CA THR A 60 -15.94 -9.90 -6.50
C THR A 60 -16.53 -8.94 -5.47
N VAL A 61 -17.59 -8.24 -5.82
CA VAL A 61 -18.34 -7.35 -4.91
C VAL A 61 -19.83 -7.62 -5.12
N VAL A 62 -20.55 -7.85 -4.03
CA VAL A 62 -22.00 -8.07 -4.05
C VAL A 62 -22.70 -7.20 -3.03
N GLN A 63 -23.90 -6.73 -3.38
CA GLN A 63 -24.75 -5.96 -2.48
C GLN A 63 -25.51 -6.89 -1.54
N THR A 64 -25.62 -6.49 -0.28
CA THR A 64 -26.45 -7.14 0.73
C THR A 64 -27.47 -6.13 1.27
N PRO A 65 -28.51 -6.55 2.03
CA PRO A 65 -29.47 -5.62 2.60
C PRO A 65 -28.85 -4.54 3.50
N SER A 66 -27.68 -4.79 4.10
CA SER A 66 -27.02 -3.90 5.06
C SER A 66 -25.68 -3.35 4.58
N GLY A 67 -25.28 -3.57 3.32
CA GLY A 67 -24.01 -3.05 2.81
C GLY A 67 -23.48 -3.81 1.60
N LEU A 68 -22.15 -3.90 1.53
CA LEU A 68 -21.43 -4.59 0.47
C LEU A 68 -20.53 -5.68 1.07
N LEU A 69 -20.50 -6.83 0.43
CA LEU A 69 -19.49 -7.87 0.67
C LEU A 69 -18.51 -7.89 -0.49
N ASN A 70 -17.23 -8.07 -0.20
CA ASN A 70 -16.25 -8.24 -1.26
C ASN A 70 -15.28 -9.40 -0.97
N ALA A 71 -14.79 -9.99 -2.05
CA ALA A 71 -13.72 -10.99 -2.05
C ALA A 71 -12.87 -10.74 -3.30
N MET A 72 -11.94 -9.78 -3.21
CA MET A 72 -11.15 -9.34 -4.37
C MET A 72 -10.02 -10.31 -4.73
N GLY A 73 -9.40 -10.99 -3.76
CA GLY A 73 -8.29 -11.92 -4.01
C GLY A 73 -6.97 -11.23 -4.36
N LEU A 74 -6.74 -10.02 -3.86
CA LEU A 74 -5.50 -9.25 -4.07
C LEU A 74 -5.12 -9.00 -5.54
N PRO A 75 -6.07 -8.63 -6.44
CA PRO A 75 -5.70 -8.30 -7.82
C PRO A 75 -4.73 -7.11 -7.80
N ASN A 76 -3.62 -7.26 -8.53
CA ASN A 76 -2.60 -6.20 -8.63
C ASN A 76 -1.72 -6.43 -9.86
N PRO A 77 -1.09 -5.37 -10.41
CA PRO A 77 -0.30 -5.46 -11.63
C PRO A 77 1.11 -6.03 -11.41
N GLY A 78 1.51 -6.32 -10.17
CA GLY A 78 2.89 -6.62 -9.82
C GLY A 78 3.73 -5.37 -9.60
N VAL A 79 4.92 -5.57 -9.00
CA VAL A 79 5.77 -4.44 -8.60
C VAL A 79 6.35 -3.69 -9.79
N GLU A 80 6.65 -4.35 -10.90
CA GLU A 80 7.28 -3.70 -12.07
C GLU A 80 6.34 -2.67 -12.70
N ASP A 81 5.08 -3.04 -12.92
CA ASP A 81 4.10 -2.19 -13.60
C ASP A 81 3.64 -1.01 -12.75
N ILE A 82 3.54 -1.17 -11.42
CA ILE A 82 3.11 -0.08 -10.54
C ILE A 82 4.15 1.06 -10.44
N LEU A 83 5.43 0.81 -10.73
CA LEU A 83 6.47 1.83 -10.56
C LEU A 83 6.23 3.09 -11.39
N GLY A 84 5.67 2.95 -12.59
CA GLY A 84 5.31 4.07 -13.44
C GLY A 84 4.28 4.98 -12.78
N GLU A 85 3.23 4.38 -12.26
CA GLU A 85 2.12 5.05 -11.58
C GLU A 85 2.56 5.77 -10.29
N LEU A 86 3.41 5.11 -9.49
CA LEU A 86 3.99 5.72 -8.28
C LEU A 86 4.85 6.93 -8.62
N ARG A 87 5.71 6.84 -9.66
CA ARG A 87 6.53 7.98 -10.13
C ARG A 87 5.68 9.13 -10.63
N GLU A 88 4.58 8.85 -11.33
CA GLU A 88 3.65 9.88 -11.79
C GLU A 88 3.02 10.62 -10.60
N ALA A 89 2.49 9.88 -9.62
CA ALA A 89 1.95 10.47 -8.39
C ALA A 89 3.00 11.32 -7.64
N LYS A 90 4.24 10.84 -7.53
CA LYS A 90 5.35 11.59 -6.91
C LYS A 90 5.71 12.85 -7.68
N LYS A 91 5.76 12.80 -9.02
CA LYS A 91 5.99 13.99 -9.87
C LYS A 91 4.89 15.04 -9.69
N GLY A 92 3.65 14.63 -9.45
CA GLY A 92 2.54 15.52 -9.13
C GLY A 92 2.54 16.08 -7.71
N GLY A 93 3.58 15.80 -6.91
CA GLY A 93 3.77 16.35 -5.57
C GLY A 93 3.05 15.60 -4.45
N ALA A 94 2.46 14.44 -4.72
CA ALA A 94 1.77 13.67 -3.70
C ALA A 94 2.75 13.07 -2.67
N THR A 95 2.32 13.04 -1.40
CA THR A 95 2.90 12.16 -0.39
C THR A 95 2.35 10.76 -0.61
N VAL A 96 3.21 9.85 -1.08
CA VAL A 96 2.83 8.50 -1.52
C VAL A 96 3.39 7.45 -0.57
N ILE A 97 2.52 6.59 -0.07
CA ILE A 97 2.86 5.40 0.70
C ILE A 97 2.61 4.21 -0.22
N ALA A 98 3.62 3.39 -0.48
CA ALA A 98 3.43 2.18 -1.29
C ALA A 98 3.01 1.01 -0.40
N SER A 99 1.83 0.44 -0.67
CA SER A 99 1.37 -0.77 0.02
C SER A 99 1.92 -2.00 -0.68
N VAL A 100 2.57 -2.89 0.10
CA VAL A 100 3.24 -4.09 -0.41
C VAL A 100 2.82 -5.33 0.36
N PHE A 101 2.89 -6.49 -0.30
CA PHE A 101 2.71 -7.78 0.36
C PHE A 101 3.60 -8.86 -0.28
N GLY A 102 3.79 -9.95 0.45
CA GLY A 102 4.54 -11.12 0.02
C GLY A 102 4.19 -12.34 0.85
N GLY A 103 4.70 -13.50 0.50
CA GLY A 103 4.52 -14.75 1.23
C GLY A 103 5.45 -14.89 2.45
N ASP A 104 6.55 -14.15 2.47
CA ASP A 104 7.54 -14.16 3.54
C ASP A 104 8.31 -12.84 3.64
N GLY A 105 9.17 -12.70 4.64
CA GLY A 105 9.95 -11.48 4.88
C GLY A 105 10.90 -11.10 3.75
N GLU A 106 11.44 -12.06 3.00
CA GLU A 106 12.32 -11.80 1.86
C GLU A 106 11.52 -11.19 0.69
N GLU A 107 10.34 -11.71 0.42
CA GLU A 107 9.48 -11.19 -0.64
C GLU A 107 8.98 -9.79 -0.29
N PHE A 108 8.55 -9.55 0.96
CA PHE A 108 8.21 -8.21 1.43
C PHE A 108 9.36 -7.22 1.25
N ALA A 109 10.56 -7.60 1.68
CA ALA A 109 11.75 -6.77 1.55
C ALA A 109 12.14 -6.52 0.07
N PHE A 110 11.97 -7.52 -0.80
CA PHE A 110 12.20 -7.37 -2.24
C PHE A 110 11.24 -6.33 -2.82
N VAL A 111 9.93 -6.50 -2.62
CA VAL A 111 8.92 -5.58 -3.18
C VAL A 111 9.11 -4.17 -2.62
N ALA A 112 9.41 -4.04 -1.32
CA ALA A 112 9.68 -2.75 -0.69
C ALA A 112 10.89 -2.02 -1.32
N ARG A 113 11.98 -2.73 -1.61
CA ARG A 113 13.14 -2.17 -2.32
C ARG A 113 12.79 -1.70 -3.74
N GLU A 114 11.96 -2.45 -4.44
CA GLU A 114 11.56 -2.07 -5.79
C GLU A 114 10.69 -0.80 -5.78
N VAL A 115 9.68 -0.70 -4.90
CA VAL A 115 8.85 0.51 -4.82
C VAL A 115 9.62 1.73 -4.32
N GLU A 116 10.66 1.57 -3.48
CA GLU A 116 11.54 2.67 -3.07
C GLU A 116 12.23 3.35 -4.26
N LYS A 117 12.51 2.63 -5.36
CA LYS A 117 13.07 3.19 -6.60
C LYS A 117 12.14 4.21 -7.28
N ALA A 118 10.84 4.18 -6.97
CA ALA A 118 9.88 5.19 -7.41
C ALA A 118 9.87 6.46 -6.54
N LYS A 119 10.74 6.53 -5.50
CA LYS A 119 10.86 7.65 -4.55
C LYS A 119 9.59 7.91 -3.75
N VAL A 120 8.89 6.84 -3.38
CA VAL A 120 7.76 6.91 -2.44
C VAL A 120 8.25 7.37 -1.06
N ASP A 121 7.34 7.91 -0.25
CA ASP A 121 7.70 8.50 1.05
C ASP A 121 7.73 7.49 2.19
N ALA A 122 7.00 6.38 2.04
CA ALA A 122 6.97 5.28 3.00
C ALA A 122 6.48 3.99 2.34
N VAL A 123 6.65 2.88 3.05
CA VAL A 123 6.09 1.57 2.71
C VAL A 123 5.06 1.18 3.76
N GLU A 124 3.92 0.65 3.32
CA GLU A 124 2.90 0.01 4.17
C GLU A 124 2.93 -1.49 3.92
N LEU A 125 3.05 -2.28 5.00
CA LEU A 125 3.02 -3.74 4.91
C LEU A 125 1.58 -4.24 5.04
N ASN A 126 1.04 -4.86 4.01
CA ASN A 126 -0.25 -5.52 4.07
C ASN A 126 -0.08 -6.94 4.65
N LEU A 127 -0.30 -7.07 5.95
CA LEU A 127 -0.13 -8.31 6.72
C LEU A 127 -1.45 -9.04 7.02
N SER A 128 -2.58 -8.54 6.54
CA SER A 128 -3.90 -8.95 7.05
C SER A 128 -4.91 -9.39 6.00
N CYS A 129 -4.46 -9.87 4.84
CA CYS A 129 -5.42 -10.32 3.83
C CYS A 129 -6.01 -11.69 4.19
N PRO A 130 -7.32 -11.78 4.51
CA PRO A 130 -7.96 -13.04 4.91
C PRO A 130 -8.09 -14.04 3.75
N HIS A 131 -7.86 -13.61 2.51
CA HIS A 131 -7.92 -14.44 1.31
C HIS A 131 -6.56 -14.98 0.86
N SER A 132 -5.50 -14.75 1.64
CA SER A 132 -4.16 -15.32 1.44
C SER A 132 -3.79 -16.13 2.67
N GLU A 133 -3.59 -17.43 2.50
CA GLU A 133 -3.21 -18.32 3.61
C GLU A 133 -1.91 -17.86 4.27
N ALA A 134 -0.89 -17.50 3.48
CA ALA A 134 0.39 -17.01 3.99
C ALA A 134 0.23 -15.71 4.79
N LEU A 135 -0.52 -14.72 4.29
CA LEU A 135 -0.75 -13.46 5.01
C LEU A 135 -1.62 -13.66 6.25
N SER A 136 -2.59 -14.59 6.20
CA SER A 136 -3.39 -14.93 7.38
C SER A 136 -2.51 -15.51 8.49
N ILE A 137 -1.59 -16.41 8.16
CA ILE A 137 -0.65 -16.99 9.13
C ILE A 137 0.27 -15.92 9.71
N ILE A 138 0.90 -15.09 8.86
CA ILE A 138 1.78 -14.00 9.30
C ILE A 138 1.02 -13.04 10.22
N GLY A 139 -0.16 -12.57 9.81
CA GLY A 139 -0.92 -11.55 10.54
C GLY A 139 -1.43 -11.99 11.92
N HIS A 140 -1.49 -13.28 12.20
CA HIS A 140 -1.92 -13.82 13.48
C HIS A 140 -0.75 -14.17 14.44
N ASP A 141 0.49 -14.11 13.98
CA ASP A 141 1.67 -14.43 14.78
C ASP A 141 2.57 -13.19 14.96
N PRO A 142 2.64 -12.62 16.19
CA PRO A 142 3.49 -11.46 16.46
C PRO A 142 4.97 -11.65 16.13
N ALA A 143 5.50 -12.86 16.25
CA ALA A 143 6.90 -13.14 15.92
C ALA A 143 7.13 -13.07 14.41
N LEU A 144 6.21 -13.63 13.61
CA LEU A 144 6.26 -13.56 12.15
C LEU A 144 6.08 -12.11 11.66
N VAL A 145 5.14 -11.36 12.23
CA VAL A 145 4.98 -9.93 11.96
C VAL A 145 6.27 -9.18 12.26
N GLY A 146 6.87 -9.42 13.43
CA GLY A 146 8.15 -8.81 13.82
C GLY A 146 9.26 -9.09 12.82
N GLY A 147 9.40 -10.34 12.41
CA GLY A 147 10.41 -10.75 11.43
C GLY A 147 10.22 -10.11 10.06
N VAL A 148 8.98 -10.02 9.56
CA VAL A 148 8.67 -9.33 8.29
C VAL A 148 9.02 -7.84 8.38
N VAL A 149 8.63 -7.17 9.47
CA VAL A 149 8.92 -5.75 9.68
C VAL A 149 10.43 -5.50 9.74
N GLU A 150 11.16 -6.29 10.52
CA GLU A 150 12.62 -6.18 10.67
C GLU A 150 13.31 -6.37 9.31
N ARG A 151 12.98 -7.45 8.62
CA ARG A 151 13.59 -7.77 7.32
C ARG A 151 13.30 -6.70 6.27
N THR A 152 12.09 -6.15 6.25
CA THR A 152 11.74 -5.06 5.33
C THR A 152 12.52 -3.79 5.66
N LYS A 153 12.60 -3.41 6.95
CA LYS A 153 13.34 -2.22 7.40
C LYS A 153 14.83 -2.29 7.12
N GLU A 154 15.44 -3.48 7.14
CA GLU A 154 16.82 -3.67 6.71
C GLU A 154 17.01 -3.42 5.20
N GLY A 155 15.97 -3.67 4.41
CA GLY A 155 15.99 -3.57 2.96
C GLY A 155 15.79 -2.17 2.39
N VAL A 156 15.20 -1.23 3.15
CA VAL A 156 14.83 0.12 2.68
C VAL A 156 15.31 1.22 3.64
N LYS A 157 15.40 2.45 3.11
CA LYS A 157 15.82 3.63 3.88
C LYS A 157 14.66 4.52 4.31
N ILE A 158 13.51 4.35 3.66
CA ILE A 158 12.27 5.08 3.94
C ILE A 158 11.50 4.44 5.11
N PRO A 159 10.56 5.16 5.74
CA PRO A 159 9.71 4.61 6.79
C PRO A 159 8.92 3.36 6.34
N VAL A 160 8.77 2.40 7.26
CA VAL A 160 7.95 1.20 7.15
C VAL A 160 6.96 1.22 8.33
#